data_1d559e5e9b0c19aa67c915eec955342d
#
_entry.id   1d559e5e9b0c19aa67c915eec955342d
#
_cell.length_a   1.000
_cell.length_b   1.000
_cell.length_c   1.000
_cell.angle_alpha   90.00
_cell.angle_beta   90.00
_cell.angle_gamma   90.00
#
_symmetry.space_group_name_H-M   'P 1'
#
loop_
_entity.id
_entity.type
_entity.pdbx_description
1 polymer ?
#
loop_
_entity_poly.entity_id
_entity_poly.type
_entity_poly.pdbx_seq_one_letter_code
_entity_poly.pdbx_strand_id
1 'polypeptide(L)'
;MAASKTQPNMGIWHLIAGIVIAVLGVYVWFNPAATLLGLALYLGIIFIVVGAGYFMLSFSNRSGWYLTVGILDMLVGVIFVGNLGLTAATLPIVLALWFLAIGVMQIVASFSLRREGYSWGWSLLAGVLSVLFAFLILAYPAVGAVTITALVGAYFFMYGVIEIGEYVSNRRLMPAEADI
;
A
#
# COMPACT_ATOMS: atom_id res chain seq x y z
N MET A 1 16.83 38.46 -2.05
CA MET A 1 17.45 37.39 -1.25
C MET A 1 16.76 36.07 -1.62
N ALA A 2 17.34 35.32 -2.55
CA ALA A 2 16.85 34.02 -2.94
C ALA A 2 17.34 33.02 -1.87
N ALA A 3 16.42 32.41 -1.16
CA ALA A 3 16.73 31.34 -0.22
C ALA A 3 17.37 30.19 -1.03
N SER A 4 18.67 30.00 -0.85
CA SER A 4 19.39 28.80 -1.29
C SER A 4 18.69 27.60 -0.66
N LYS A 5 17.89 26.87 -1.45
CA LYS A 5 17.44 25.52 -1.08
C LYS A 5 18.69 24.66 -1.07
N THR A 6 19.27 24.47 0.10
CA THR A 6 20.24 23.41 0.36
C THR A 6 19.56 22.08 0.04
N GLN A 7 19.77 21.59 -1.18
CA GLN A 7 19.36 20.24 -1.54
C GLN A 7 20.19 19.26 -0.69
N PRO A 8 19.54 18.30 -0.01
CA PRO A 8 20.29 17.32 0.77
C PRO A 8 21.24 16.57 -0.17
N ASN A 9 22.51 16.44 0.23
CA ASN A 9 23.49 15.59 -0.47
C ASN A 9 22.90 14.17 -0.53
N MET A 10 22.32 13.81 -1.67
CA MET A 10 21.88 12.45 -1.92
C MET A 10 23.14 11.59 -2.10
N GLY A 11 23.57 10.98 -1.00
CA GLY A 11 24.73 10.10 -0.98
C GLY A 11 24.50 8.83 -1.82
N ILE A 12 25.57 8.12 -2.13
CA ILE A 12 25.54 6.84 -2.86
C ILE A 12 24.56 5.81 -2.26
N TRP A 13 24.17 6.01 -1.01
CA TRP A 13 23.17 5.19 -0.31
C TRP A 13 21.79 5.22 -0.96
N HIS A 14 21.37 6.34 -1.56
CA HIS A 14 20.10 6.44 -2.28
C HIS A 14 20.13 5.61 -3.57
N LEU A 15 21.27 5.60 -4.27
CA LEU A 15 21.44 4.73 -5.43
C LEU A 15 21.36 3.25 -5.06
N ILE A 16 22.07 2.85 -3.99
CA ILE A 16 22.07 1.47 -3.50
C ILE A 16 20.65 1.08 -3.06
N ALA A 17 19.97 1.94 -2.29
CA ALA A 17 18.61 1.72 -1.86
C ALA A 17 17.65 1.58 -3.07
N GLY A 18 17.74 2.46 -4.05
CA GLY A 18 16.92 2.40 -5.26
C GLY A 18 17.11 1.10 -6.04
N ILE A 19 18.36 0.65 -6.22
CA ILE A 19 18.66 -0.63 -6.89
C ILE A 19 18.08 -1.80 -6.09
N VAL A 20 18.30 -1.85 -4.77
CA VAL A 20 17.80 -2.93 -3.91
C VAL A 20 16.26 -2.98 -3.95
N ILE A 21 15.59 -1.82 -3.87
CA ILE A 21 14.12 -1.75 -3.91
C ILE A 21 13.58 -2.18 -5.29
N ALA A 22 14.22 -1.78 -6.39
CA ALA A 22 13.82 -2.19 -7.73
C ALA A 22 13.96 -3.72 -7.90
N VAL A 23 15.07 -4.31 -7.44
CA VAL A 23 15.28 -5.77 -7.46
C VAL A 23 14.26 -6.49 -6.59
N LEU A 24 13.94 -5.96 -5.41
CA LEU A 24 12.87 -6.49 -4.57
C LEU A 24 11.51 -6.46 -5.28
N GLY A 25 11.20 -5.40 -6.03
CA GLY A 25 9.98 -5.32 -6.84
C GLY A 25 9.88 -6.46 -7.85
N VAL A 26 10.97 -6.76 -8.55
CA VAL A 26 11.05 -7.90 -9.48
C VAL A 26 10.91 -9.23 -8.72
N TYR A 27 11.59 -9.40 -7.59
CA TYR A 27 11.48 -10.61 -6.77
C TYR A 27 10.04 -10.90 -6.32
N VAL A 28 9.30 -9.86 -5.92
CA VAL A 28 7.90 -9.93 -5.52
C VAL A 28 7.03 -10.54 -6.62
N TRP A 29 7.23 -10.17 -7.88
CA TRP A 29 6.45 -10.72 -9.01
C TRP A 29 6.61 -12.23 -9.19
N PHE A 30 7.79 -12.74 -8.91
CA PHE A 30 8.08 -14.18 -9.07
C PHE A 30 7.76 -15.02 -7.83
N ASN A 31 7.45 -14.38 -6.68
CA ASN A 31 7.22 -15.06 -5.41
C ASN A 31 5.93 -14.62 -4.71
N PRO A 32 4.73 -14.90 -5.29
CA PRO A 32 3.46 -14.48 -4.71
C PRO A 32 3.24 -14.98 -3.28
N ALA A 33 3.56 -16.24 -3.01
CA ALA A 33 3.37 -16.83 -1.69
C ALA A 33 4.23 -16.14 -0.61
N ALA A 34 5.51 -15.91 -0.89
CA ALA A 34 6.41 -15.21 0.02
C ALA A 34 5.96 -13.76 0.26
N THR A 35 5.46 -13.10 -0.79
CA THR A 35 4.94 -11.74 -0.71
C THR A 35 3.71 -11.65 0.17
N LEU A 36 2.75 -12.57 0.01
CA LEU A 36 1.54 -12.60 0.84
C LEU A 36 1.86 -12.90 2.30
N LEU A 37 2.81 -13.82 2.57
CA LEU A 37 3.28 -14.08 3.93
C LEU A 37 3.96 -12.85 4.54
N GLY A 38 4.79 -12.15 3.78
CA GLY A 38 5.42 -10.89 4.20
C GLY A 38 4.39 -9.81 4.50
N LEU A 39 3.36 -9.67 3.66
CA LEU A 39 2.26 -8.72 3.90
C LEU A 39 1.44 -9.09 5.13
N ALA A 40 1.16 -10.39 5.34
CA ALA A 40 0.46 -10.86 6.54
C ALA A 40 1.23 -10.51 7.82
N LEU A 41 2.55 -10.75 7.82
CA LEU A 41 3.43 -10.39 8.93
C LEU A 41 3.46 -8.87 9.16
N TYR A 42 3.63 -8.10 8.08
CA TYR A 42 3.66 -6.63 8.12
C TYR A 42 2.36 -6.05 8.70
N LEU A 43 1.20 -6.52 8.21
CA LEU A 43 -0.10 -6.10 8.71
C LEU A 43 -0.29 -6.50 10.18
N GLY A 44 0.09 -7.71 10.56
CA GLY A 44 0.01 -8.16 11.95
C GLY A 44 0.84 -7.28 12.89
N ILE A 45 2.06 -6.93 12.51
CA ILE A 45 2.92 -6.03 13.29
C ILE A 45 2.31 -4.62 13.37
N ILE A 46 1.79 -4.08 12.27
CA ILE A 46 1.14 -2.76 12.27
C ILE A 46 -0.06 -2.75 13.21
N PHE A 47 -0.93 -3.75 13.17
CA PHE A 47 -2.09 -3.85 14.07
C PHE A 47 -1.66 -3.89 15.54
N ILE A 48 -0.59 -4.62 15.87
CA ILE A 48 -0.05 -4.63 17.24
C ILE A 48 0.46 -3.26 17.65
N VAL A 49 1.26 -2.59 16.80
CA VAL A 49 1.86 -1.29 17.11
C VAL A 49 0.80 -0.19 17.21
N VAL A 50 -0.15 -0.15 16.27
CA VAL A 50 -1.26 0.81 16.27
C VAL A 50 -2.17 0.56 17.46
N GLY A 51 -2.51 -0.70 17.73
CA GLY A 51 -3.30 -1.09 18.88
C GLY A 51 -2.64 -0.68 20.21
N ALA A 52 -1.34 -0.89 20.36
CA ALA A 52 -0.59 -0.42 21.52
C ALA A 52 -0.60 1.12 21.63
N GLY A 53 -0.54 1.84 20.51
CA GLY A 53 -0.69 3.30 20.48
C GLY A 53 -2.06 3.75 20.99
N TYR A 54 -3.14 3.15 20.50
CA TYR A 54 -4.50 3.45 20.97
C TYR A 54 -4.70 3.07 22.43
N PHE A 55 -4.12 1.95 22.87
CA PHE A 55 -4.13 1.54 24.26
C PHE A 55 -3.48 2.59 25.17
N MET A 56 -2.30 3.12 24.78
CA MET A 56 -1.62 4.19 25.52
C MET A 56 -2.45 5.49 25.52
N LEU A 57 -3.02 5.88 24.37
CA LEU A 57 -3.87 7.08 24.25
C LEU A 57 -5.12 7.00 25.13
N SER A 58 -5.64 5.81 25.39
CA SER A 58 -6.79 5.59 26.28
C SER A 58 -6.53 6.11 27.69
N PHE A 59 -5.34 5.92 28.22
CA PHE A 59 -4.95 6.42 29.56
C PHE A 59 -4.84 7.94 29.59
N SER A 60 -4.33 8.54 28.50
CA SER A 60 -4.17 9.99 28.39
C SER A 60 -5.51 10.72 28.25
N ASN A 61 -6.41 10.18 27.41
CA ASN A 61 -7.68 10.83 27.06
C ASN A 61 -8.87 10.35 27.90
N ARG A 62 -8.67 9.37 28.81
CA ARG A 62 -9.71 8.75 29.63
C ARG A 62 -10.92 8.30 28.83
N SER A 63 -10.71 7.83 27.59
CA SER A 63 -11.76 7.43 26.67
C SER A 63 -11.82 5.92 26.53
N GLY A 64 -12.94 5.30 26.94
CA GLY A 64 -13.18 3.87 26.79
C GLY A 64 -13.17 3.41 25.31
N TRP A 65 -13.47 4.31 24.36
CA TRP A 65 -13.44 3.99 22.95
C TRP A 65 -12.02 3.62 22.46
N TYR A 66 -11.01 4.42 22.81
CA TYR A 66 -9.62 4.11 22.47
C TYR A 66 -9.12 2.82 23.12
N LEU A 67 -9.60 2.51 24.33
CA LEU A 67 -9.27 1.25 24.99
C LEU A 67 -9.79 0.04 24.21
N THR A 68 -11.06 0.10 23.81
CA THR A 68 -11.71 -0.99 23.06
C THR A 68 -11.03 -1.20 21.71
N VAL A 69 -10.79 -0.13 20.95
CA VAL A 69 -10.13 -0.21 19.65
C VAL A 69 -8.71 -0.74 19.80
N GLY A 70 -7.94 -0.23 20.78
CA GLY A 70 -6.56 -0.68 21.01
C GLY A 70 -6.45 -2.17 21.33
N ILE A 71 -7.34 -2.69 22.21
CA ILE A 71 -7.37 -4.12 22.54
C ILE A 71 -7.76 -4.96 21.31
N LEU A 72 -8.78 -4.54 20.55
CA LEU A 72 -9.21 -5.25 19.35
C LEU A 72 -8.11 -5.31 18.29
N ASP A 73 -7.45 -4.19 18.03
CA ASP A 73 -6.34 -4.13 17.07
C ASP A 73 -5.18 -5.04 17.49
N MET A 74 -4.79 -5.02 18.78
CA MET A 74 -3.75 -5.90 19.29
C MET A 74 -4.12 -7.38 19.14
N LEU A 75 -5.38 -7.75 19.45
CA LEU A 75 -5.86 -9.12 19.30
C LEU A 75 -5.82 -9.57 17.84
N VAL A 76 -6.31 -8.73 16.91
CA VAL A 76 -6.25 -9.00 15.47
C VAL A 76 -4.80 -9.16 15.02
N GLY A 77 -3.91 -8.28 15.44
CA GLY A 77 -2.50 -8.35 15.09
C GLY A 77 -1.82 -9.63 15.59
N VAL A 78 -2.10 -10.06 16.82
CA VAL A 78 -1.59 -11.32 17.39
C VAL A 78 -2.13 -12.53 16.61
N ILE A 79 -3.41 -12.55 16.23
CA ILE A 79 -3.99 -13.62 15.41
C ILE A 79 -3.33 -13.65 14.03
N PHE A 80 -3.07 -12.50 13.41
CA PHE A 80 -2.41 -12.40 12.12
C PHE A 80 -1.00 -12.95 12.14
N VAL A 81 -0.19 -12.58 13.13
CA VAL A 81 1.17 -13.08 13.29
C VAL A 81 1.19 -14.56 13.67
N GLY A 82 0.24 -14.98 14.54
CA GLY A 82 0.14 -16.38 15.00
C GLY A 82 -0.24 -17.36 13.90
N ASN A 83 -0.92 -16.93 12.84
CA ASN A 83 -1.39 -17.76 11.73
C ASN A 83 -1.09 -17.14 10.36
N LEU A 84 0.18 -16.86 10.06
CA LEU A 84 0.62 -16.18 8.85
C LEU A 84 0.09 -16.85 7.56
N GLY A 85 0.05 -18.17 7.51
CA GLY A 85 -0.45 -18.90 6.34
C GLY A 85 -1.94 -18.66 6.10
N LEU A 86 -2.76 -18.71 7.14
CA LEU A 86 -4.19 -18.43 7.07
C LEU A 86 -4.43 -16.96 6.70
N THR A 87 -3.71 -16.04 7.36
CA THR A 87 -3.80 -14.61 7.07
C THR A 87 -3.44 -14.33 5.61
N ALA A 88 -2.33 -14.87 5.11
CA ALA A 88 -1.92 -14.72 3.72
C ALA A 88 -2.98 -15.25 2.74
N ALA A 89 -3.60 -16.39 3.04
CA ALA A 89 -4.64 -16.99 2.21
C ALA A 89 -5.95 -16.16 2.21
N THR A 90 -6.23 -15.41 3.25
CA THR A 90 -7.45 -14.56 3.34
C THR A 90 -7.27 -13.18 2.71
N LEU A 91 -6.03 -12.67 2.50
CA LEU A 91 -5.79 -11.35 1.92
C LEU A 91 -6.49 -11.14 0.55
N PRO A 92 -6.48 -12.10 -0.40
CA PRO A 92 -7.22 -11.96 -1.65
C PRO A 92 -8.73 -11.77 -1.45
N ILE A 93 -9.32 -12.46 -0.46
CA ILE A 93 -10.75 -12.36 -0.15
C ILE A 93 -11.07 -10.98 0.41
N VAL A 94 -10.23 -10.45 1.31
CA VAL A 94 -10.37 -9.09 1.85
C VAL A 94 -10.29 -8.06 0.73
N LEU A 95 -9.35 -8.24 -0.22
CA LEU A 95 -9.24 -7.38 -1.40
C LEU A 95 -10.50 -7.44 -2.27
N ALA A 96 -11.07 -8.62 -2.48
CA ALA A 96 -12.30 -8.79 -3.24
C ALA A 96 -13.48 -8.06 -2.58
N LEU A 97 -13.65 -8.20 -1.26
CA LEU A 97 -14.68 -7.47 -0.53
C LEU A 97 -14.50 -5.96 -0.62
N TRP A 98 -13.25 -5.49 -0.59
CA TRP A 98 -12.92 -4.08 -0.78
C TRP A 98 -13.30 -3.58 -2.17
N PHE A 99 -12.95 -4.33 -3.22
CA PHE A 99 -13.34 -4.00 -4.60
C PHE A 99 -14.86 -4.03 -4.78
N LEU A 100 -15.55 -4.97 -4.15
CA LEU A 100 -17.00 -5.03 -4.18
C LEU A 100 -17.63 -3.78 -3.56
N ALA A 101 -17.15 -3.39 -2.36
CA ALA A 101 -17.65 -2.21 -1.67
C ALA A 101 -17.41 -0.93 -2.49
N ILE A 102 -16.18 -0.72 -2.97
CA ILE A 102 -15.83 0.44 -3.82
C ILE A 102 -16.65 0.43 -5.11
N GLY A 103 -16.77 -0.73 -5.77
CA GLY A 103 -17.51 -0.86 -7.03
C GLY A 103 -18.98 -0.50 -6.87
N VAL A 104 -19.63 -0.99 -5.82
CA VAL A 104 -21.02 -0.63 -5.52
C VAL A 104 -21.15 0.87 -5.23
N MET A 105 -20.24 1.44 -4.42
CA MET A 105 -20.25 2.88 -4.15
C MET A 105 -20.05 3.72 -5.42
N GLN A 106 -19.15 3.32 -6.33
CA GLN A 106 -18.93 4.01 -7.61
C GLN A 106 -20.15 3.93 -8.54
N ILE A 107 -20.82 2.78 -8.60
CA ILE A 107 -22.07 2.63 -9.37
C ILE A 107 -23.13 3.58 -8.81
N VAL A 108 -23.33 3.60 -7.50
CA VAL A 108 -24.31 4.51 -6.86
C VAL A 108 -23.93 5.97 -7.12
N ALA A 109 -22.66 6.34 -6.93
CA ALA A 109 -22.16 7.68 -7.17
C ALA A 109 -22.32 8.12 -8.63
N SER A 110 -22.22 7.20 -9.60
CA SER A 110 -22.38 7.52 -11.02
C SER A 110 -23.78 8.06 -11.35
N PHE A 111 -24.83 7.56 -10.67
CA PHE A 111 -26.19 8.08 -10.84
C PHE A 111 -26.35 9.50 -10.30
N SER A 112 -25.65 9.84 -9.21
CA SER A 112 -25.65 11.21 -8.68
C SER A 112 -24.92 12.16 -9.62
N LEU A 113 -23.73 11.77 -10.12
CA LEU A 113 -22.95 12.54 -11.09
C LEU A 113 -23.76 12.80 -12.38
N ARG A 114 -24.55 11.82 -12.84
CA ARG A 114 -25.42 11.97 -14.00
C ARG A 114 -26.49 13.05 -13.78
N ARG A 115 -27.06 13.14 -12.57
CA ARG A 115 -28.07 14.15 -12.24
C ARG A 115 -27.50 15.57 -12.22
N GLU A 116 -26.21 15.69 -11.86
CA GLU A 116 -25.48 16.95 -11.77
C GLU A 116 -24.85 17.38 -13.10
N GLY A 117 -25.01 16.58 -14.18
CA GLY A 117 -24.49 16.89 -15.51
C GLY A 117 -23.00 16.60 -15.71
N TYR A 118 -22.35 15.91 -14.76
CA TYR A 118 -20.94 15.50 -14.90
C TYR A 118 -20.76 14.23 -15.73
N SER A 119 -19.51 13.94 -16.14
CA SER A 119 -19.19 12.72 -16.89
C SER A 119 -19.26 11.48 -16.00
N TRP A 120 -20.44 10.88 -15.94
CA TRP A 120 -20.76 9.73 -15.08
C TRP A 120 -20.30 8.38 -15.65
N GLY A 121 -20.08 8.30 -16.97
CA GLY A 121 -19.81 7.04 -17.68
C GLY A 121 -18.53 6.34 -17.20
N TRP A 122 -17.46 7.09 -16.93
CA TRP A 122 -16.21 6.53 -16.39
C TRP A 122 -16.38 5.97 -14.98
N SER A 123 -17.15 6.64 -14.13
CA SER A 123 -17.44 6.16 -12.77
C SER A 123 -18.26 4.87 -12.81
N LEU A 124 -19.26 4.80 -13.70
CA LEU A 124 -20.08 3.61 -13.87
C LEU A 124 -19.23 2.43 -14.40
N LEU A 125 -18.44 2.66 -15.44
CA LEU A 125 -17.57 1.64 -16.01
C LEU A 125 -16.59 1.09 -14.97
N ALA A 126 -15.91 1.99 -14.23
CA ALA A 126 -14.99 1.61 -13.18
C ALA A 126 -15.69 0.81 -12.06
N GLY A 127 -16.90 1.23 -11.65
CA GLY A 127 -17.69 0.53 -10.64
C GLY A 127 -18.09 -0.87 -11.10
N VAL A 128 -18.58 -1.02 -12.33
CA VAL A 128 -18.95 -2.33 -12.89
C VAL A 128 -17.72 -3.24 -12.99
N LEU A 129 -16.60 -2.72 -13.49
CA LEU A 129 -15.35 -3.50 -13.57
C LEU A 129 -14.86 -3.93 -12.17
N SER A 130 -14.93 -3.05 -11.18
CA SER A 130 -14.54 -3.38 -9.79
C SER A 130 -15.39 -4.52 -9.22
N VAL A 131 -16.71 -4.49 -9.45
CA VAL A 131 -17.62 -5.56 -9.00
C VAL A 131 -17.31 -6.87 -9.73
N LEU A 132 -17.09 -6.84 -11.06
CA LEU A 132 -16.72 -8.05 -11.82
C LEU A 132 -15.39 -8.63 -11.33
N PHE A 133 -14.38 -7.79 -11.08
CA PHE A 133 -13.10 -8.21 -10.51
C PHE A 133 -13.26 -8.81 -9.11
N ALA A 134 -14.13 -8.23 -8.26
CA ALA A 134 -14.42 -8.77 -6.94
C ALA A 134 -14.97 -10.20 -7.03
N PHE A 135 -15.96 -10.45 -7.90
CA PHE A 135 -16.50 -11.79 -8.12
C PHE A 135 -15.47 -12.76 -8.70
N LEU A 136 -14.63 -12.28 -9.62
CA LEU A 136 -13.55 -13.11 -10.18
C LEU A 136 -12.55 -13.55 -9.09
N ILE A 137 -12.17 -12.65 -8.18
CA ILE A 137 -11.26 -12.99 -7.08
C ILE A 137 -11.95 -13.92 -6.07
N LEU A 138 -13.24 -13.72 -5.77
CA LEU A 138 -13.97 -14.62 -4.87
C LEU A 138 -14.10 -16.04 -5.45
N ALA A 139 -14.28 -16.15 -6.78
CA ALA A 139 -14.31 -17.44 -7.46
C ALA A 139 -12.91 -18.08 -7.56
N TYR A 140 -11.89 -17.27 -7.75
CA TYR A 140 -10.49 -17.70 -7.96
C TYR A 140 -9.53 -16.86 -7.10
N PRO A 141 -9.35 -17.16 -5.80
CA PRO A 141 -8.48 -16.39 -4.90
C PRO A 141 -7.04 -16.24 -5.39
N ALA A 142 -6.56 -17.16 -6.22
CA ALA A 142 -5.25 -17.06 -6.87
C ALA A 142 -5.11 -15.81 -7.75
N VAL A 143 -6.19 -15.36 -8.40
CA VAL A 143 -6.21 -14.12 -9.19
C VAL A 143 -5.95 -12.92 -8.28
N GLY A 144 -6.58 -12.89 -7.10
CA GLY A 144 -6.35 -11.85 -6.10
C GLY A 144 -4.93 -11.86 -5.57
N ALA A 145 -4.36 -13.04 -5.32
CA ALA A 145 -2.96 -13.19 -4.90
C ALA A 145 -2.00 -12.60 -5.94
N VAL A 146 -2.18 -12.95 -7.23
CA VAL A 146 -1.39 -12.39 -8.33
C VAL A 146 -1.61 -10.89 -8.46
N THR A 147 -2.83 -10.39 -8.29
CA THR A 147 -3.14 -8.95 -8.35
C THR A 147 -2.41 -8.20 -7.24
N ILE A 148 -2.46 -8.68 -5.99
CA ILE A 148 -1.74 -8.05 -4.86
C ILE A 148 -0.24 -7.99 -5.15
N THR A 149 0.34 -9.11 -5.56
CA THR A 149 1.78 -9.18 -5.82
C THR A 149 2.20 -8.34 -7.02
N ALA A 150 1.37 -8.28 -8.06
CA ALA A 150 1.62 -7.41 -9.21
C ALA A 150 1.64 -5.93 -8.81
N LEU A 151 0.69 -5.49 -7.98
CA LEU A 151 0.61 -4.11 -7.51
C LEU A 151 1.79 -3.77 -6.58
N VAL A 152 2.11 -4.64 -5.62
CA VAL A 152 3.22 -4.44 -4.69
C VAL A 152 4.56 -4.45 -5.42
N GLY A 153 4.76 -5.39 -6.34
CA GLY A 153 5.97 -5.45 -7.15
C GLY A 153 6.13 -4.23 -8.06
N ALA A 154 5.05 -3.78 -8.71
CA ALA A 154 5.05 -2.57 -9.51
C ALA A 154 5.38 -1.33 -8.66
N TYR A 155 4.81 -1.21 -7.48
CA TYR A 155 5.11 -0.12 -6.55
C TYR A 155 6.59 -0.08 -6.18
N PHE A 156 7.17 -1.20 -5.74
CA PHE A 156 8.58 -1.26 -5.37
C PHE A 156 9.49 -1.01 -6.58
N PHE A 157 9.16 -1.58 -7.72
CA PHE A 157 9.93 -1.36 -8.95
C PHE A 157 9.94 0.11 -9.36
N MET A 158 8.76 0.74 -9.44
CA MET A 158 8.64 2.16 -9.80
C MET A 158 9.34 3.06 -8.77
N TYR A 159 9.16 2.78 -7.47
CA TYR A 159 9.81 3.54 -6.42
C TYR A 159 11.34 3.45 -6.52
N GLY A 160 11.87 2.25 -6.72
CA GLY A 160 13.31 2.05 -6.92
C GLY A 160 13.85 2.78 -8.16
N VAL A 161 13.10 2.77 -9.27
CA VAL A 161 13.48 3.51 -10.48
C VAL A 161 13.47 5.03 -10.26
N ILE A 162 12.48 5.55 -9.54
CA ILE A 162 12.40 6.98 -9.19
C ILE A 162 13.60 7.37 -8.32
N GLU A 163 13.93 6.60 -7.29
CA GLU A 163 15.06 6.84 -6.38
C GLU A 163 16.40 6.89 -7.15
N ILE A 164 16.59 5.98 -8.11
CA ILE A 164 17.75 5.98 -9.00
C ILE A 164 17.74 7.24 -9.89
N GLY A 165 16.58 7.59 -10.44
CA GLY A 165 16.42 8.77 -11.31
C GLY A 165 16.76 10.08 -10.57
N GLU A 166 16.29 10.22 -9.34
CA GLU A 166 16.58 11.37 -8.49
C GLU A 166 18.08 11.49 -8.18
N TYR A 167 18.76 10.37 -7.88
CA TYR A 167 20.19 10.36 -7.67
C TYR A 167 20.96 10.81 -8.91
N VAL A 168 20.62 10.29 -10.09
CA VAL A 168 21.28 10.64 -11.36
C VAL A 168 21.03 12.10 -11.72
N SER A 169 19.80 12.60 -11.52
CA SER A 169 19.42 13.98 -11.78
C SER A 169 20.19 14.95 -10.87
N ASN A 170 20.30 14.62 -9.59
CA ASN A 170 20.99 15.47 -8.61
C ASN A 170 22.50 15.56 -8.89
N ARG A 171 23.13 14.48 -9.36
CA ARG A 171 24.55 14.50 -9.80
C ARG A 171 24.79 15.38 -11.02
N ARG A 172 23.83 15.49 -11.93
CA ARG A 172 23.94 16.34 -13.11
C ARG A 172 23.81 17.84 -12.79
N LEU A 173 23.16 18.16 -11.67
CA LEU A 173 22.94 19.54 -11.22
C LEU A 173 24.06 20.07 -10.31
N MET A 174 25.02 19.22 -9.90
CA MET A 174 26.25 19.64 -9.23
C MET A 174 27.39 19.67 -10.26
N PRO A 175 27.67 20.81 -10.91
CA PRO A 175 28.89 20.96 -11.69
C PRO A 175 30.07 20.84 -10.71
N ALA A 176 31.20 20.33 -11.19
CA ALA A 176 32.46 20.17 -10.50
C ALA A 176 33.00 21.51 -9.92
N GLU A 177 32.46 21.93 -8.78
CA GLU A 177 32.87 23.11 -8.03
C GLU A 177 33.67 22.73 -6.77
N ALA A 178 34.38 21.61 -6.82
CA ALA A 178 35.17 21.10 -5.72
C ALA A 178 36.65 20.85 -6.07
N ASP A 179 37.17 21.48 -7.16
CA ASP A 179 38.61 21.44 -7.48
C ASP A 179 39.16 22.86 -7.71
N ILE A 180 38.99 23.74 -6.69
CA ILE A 180 39.82 24.95 -6.55
C ILE A 180 40.24 25.11 -5.10
#